data_4f339663574688cb5372f67208a1ed5e
#
_entry.id   4f339663574688cb5372f67208a1ed5e
#
_cell.length_a   1.000
_cell.length_b   1.000
_cell.length_c   1.000
_cell.angle_alpha   90.00
_cell.angle_beta   90.00
_cell.angle_gamma   90.00
#
_symmetry.space_group_name_H-M   'P 1'
#
loop_
_entity.id
_entity.type
_entity.pdbx_description
1 polymer ?
#
loop_
_entity_poly.entity_id
_entity_poly.type
_entity_poly.pdbx_seq_one_letter_code
_entity_poly.pdbx_strand_id
1 'polypeptide(L)'
;ADTFTLRVGSGHPSKPTAYVTNMEKVLVPNIKKRVAAETDHKVRIIEAYAGKIAKVHETLEAVEKGLLDIGSYCVCFETAKLLPWNFDYFVPFTTTNLETNWAVKHKILNQFPELTKMLEDKYNQKFIAMQGFDDYGIGTVKQWQKASELKGVKVIAAGPNLPWVSLFGSIPVTSTLPTMYNDLATGVAKGVIIFPSAHAGGFKFYEQAPYWKVIGFGAMAQTITTINLDTLKKLPPEVAKIIMEEAKNYEKAAVKDGQQR
;
A
#
# COMPACT_ATOMS: atom_id res chain seq x y z
N ALA A 1 -5.86 -33.75 -11.14
CA ALA A 1 -6.38 -32.46 -10.65
C ALA A 1 -5.89 -32.23 -9.23
N ASP A 2 -4.87 -31.36 -9.08
CA ASP A 2 -4.32 -31.04 -7.76
C ASP A 2 -5.01 -29.78 -7.19
N THR A 3 -5.07 -29.71 -5.86
CA THR A 3 -5.56 -28.51 -5.17
C THR A 3 -4.39 -27.83 -4.48
N PHE A 4 -4.14 -26.57 -4.86
CA PHE A 4 -3.12 -25.72 -4.24
C PHE A 4 -3.77 -24.79 -3.23
N THR A 5 -3.25 -24.74 -2.01
CA THR A 5 -3.72 -23.81 -1.00
C THR A 5 -2.76 -22.62 -0.94
N LEU A 6 -3.30 -21.40 -1.12
CA LEU A 6 -2.55 -20.14 -1.05
C LEU A 6 -3.10 -19.28 0.06
N ARG A 7 -2.21 -18.71 0.87
CA ARG A 7 -2.52 -17.70 1.89
C ARG A 7 -2.24 -16.32 1.29
N VAL A 8 -3.29 -15.51 1.18
CA VAL A 8 -3.25 -14.19 0.58
C VAL A 8 -3.62 -13.15 1.63
N GLY A 9 -2.81 -12.14 1.83
CA GLY A 9 -3.08 -11.21 2.90
C GLY A 9 -2.41 -9.85 2.84
N SER A 10 -2.75 -9.03 3.83
CA SER A 10 -2.19 -7.70 4.05
C SER A 10 -2.35 -7.32 5.52
N GLY A 11 -1.43 -6.48 6.01
CA GLY A 11 -1.57 -5.84 7.33
C GLY A 11 -2.70 -4.82 7.39
N HIS A 12 -3.08 -4.22 6.26
CA HIS A 12 -4.22 -3.32 6.17
C HIS A 12 -5.56 -4.08 6.01
N PRO A 13 -6.68 -3.48 6.46
CA PRO A 13 -8.00 -4.06 6.28
C PRO A 13 -8.47 -3.95 4.81
N SER A 14 -9.36 -4.86 4.39
CA SER A 14 -9.98 -4.81 3.07
C SER A 14 -10.80 -3.52 2.87
N LYS A 15 -11.53 -3.10 3.88
CA LYS A 15 -12.20 -1.80 3.87
C LYS A 15 -11.60 -0.90 4.96
N PRO A 16 -11.25 0.34 4.63
CA PRO A 16 -11.52 1.12 3.40
C PRO A 16 -10.32 1.18 2.42
N THR A 17 -9.36 0.30 2.53
CA THR A 17 -8.09 0.39 1.79
C THR A 17 -8.26 -0.12 0.35
N ALA A 18 -8.19 0.76 -0.66
CA ALA A 18 -8.49 0.44 -2.05
C ALA A 18 -7.74 -0.79 -2.58
N TYR A 19 -6.43 -0.86 -2.38
CA TYR A 19 -5.64 -1.97 -2.90
C TYR A 19 -6.00 -3.31 -2.24
N VAL A 20 -6.35 -3.33 -0.94
CA VAL A 20 -6.78 -4.56 -0.25
C VAL A 20 -8.23 -4.91 -0.62
N THR A 21 -9.11 -3.92 -0.78
CA THR A 21 -10.46 -4.14 -1.31
C THR A 21 -10.42 -4.86 -2.66
N ASN A 22 -9.51 -4.44 -3.54
CA ASN A 22 -9.37 -5.04 -4.87
C ASN A 22 -8.64 -6.39 -4.84
N MET A 23 -7.80 -6.69 -3.85
CA MET A 23 -7.33 -8.06 -3.61
C MET A 23 -8.52 -9.00 -3.37
N GLU A 24 -9.41 -8.62 -2.45
CA GLU A 24 -10.59 -9.40 -2.06
C GLU A 24 -11.60 -9.54 -3.21
N LYS A 25 -11.84 -8.46 -3.96
CA LYS A 25 -12.92 -8.41 -4.95
C LYS A 25 -12.52 -8.74 -6.37
N VAL A 26 -11.24 -8.61 -6.72
CA VAL A 26 -10.73 -8.79 -8.08
C VAL A 26 -9.70 -9.91 -8.11
N LEU A 27 -8.57 -9.79 -7.42
CA LEU A 27 -7.47 -10.74 -7.52
C LEU A 27 -7.90 -12.16 -7.12
N VAL A 28 -8.40 -12.32 -5.91
CA VAL A 28 -8.75 -13.64 -5.34
C VAL A 28 -9.87 -14.33 -6.13
N PRO A 29 -11.02 -13.69 -6.42
CA PRO A 29 -12.08 -14.35 -7.17
C PRO A 29 -11.67 -14.72 -8.60
N ASN A 30 -10.92 -13.86 -9.27
CA ASN A 30 -10.50 -14.09 -10.64
C ASN A 30 -9.50 -15.24 -10.74
N ILE A 31 -8.52 -15.32 -9.84
CA ILE A 31 -7.59 -16.46 -9.78
C ILE A 31 -8.39 -17.77 -9.62
N LYS A 32 -9.28 -17.84 -8.64
CA LYS A 32 -10.11 -19.05 -8.41
C LYS A 32 -10.91 -19.44 -9.64
N LYS A 33 -11.59 -18.46 -10.25
CA LYS A 33 -12.45 -18.68 -11.43
C LYS A 33 -11.65 -19.17 -12.61
N ARG A 34 -10.55 -18.50 -12.93
CA ARG A 34 -9.74 -18.82 -14.12
C ARG A 34 -9.01 -20.14 -13.99
N VAL A 35 -8.40 -20.41 -12.82
CA VAL A 35 -7.74 -21.69 -12.60
C VAL A 35 -8.71 -22.85 -12.77
N ALA A 36 -9.92 -22.75 -12.23
CA ALA A 36 -10.94 -23.79 -12.35
C ALA A 36 -11.48 -23.92 -13.79
N ALA A 37 -11.49 -22.86 -14.59
CA ALA A 37 -12.04 -22.86 -15.95
C ALA A 37 -10.98 -23.22 -17.02
N GLU A 38 -9.72 -22.88 -16.80
CA GLU A 38 -8.67 -22.91 -17.81
C GLU A 38 -7.62 -24.02 -17.56
N THR A 39 -7.70 -24.70 -16.41
CA THR A 39 -6.74 -25.77 -16.03
C THR A 39 -7.45 -26.96 -15.39
N ASP A 40 -6.74 -28.07 -15.25
CA ASP A 40 -7.21 -29.26 -14.49
C ASP A 40 -6.99 -29.13 -12.97
N HIS A 41 -6.54 -27.96 -12.51
CA HIS A 41 -6.20 -27.71 -11.12
C HIS A 41 -7.26 -26.88 -10.39
N LYS A 42 -7.15 -26.85 -9.06
CA LYS A 42 -7.97 -26.00 -8.19
C LYS A 42 -7.05 -25.18 -7.28
N VAL A 43 -7.48 -23.96 -6.95
CA VAL A 43 -6.81 -23.12 -5.98
C VAL A 43 -7.78 -22.82 -4.83
N ARG A 44 -7.37 -23.21 -3.63
CA ARG A 44 -8.01 -22.78 -2.38
C ARG A 44 -7.27 -21.57 -1.84
N ILE A 45 -7.95 -20.45 -1.64
CA ILE A 45 -7.33 -19.24 -1.12
C ILE A 45 -7.85 -18.97 0.29
N ILE A 46 -6.91 -18.82 1.22
CA ILE A 46 -7.15 -18.40 2.60
C ILE A 46 -6.82 -16.91 2.67
N GLU A 47 -7.83 -16.09 2.92
CA GLU A 47 -7.71 -14.64 2.95
C GLU A 47 -7.42 -14.14 4.37
N ALA A 48 -6.35 -13.35 4.54
CA ALA A 48 -5.85 -12.88 5.83
C ALA A 48 -5.53 -11.38 5.79
N TYR A 49 -6.57 -10.57 5.81
CA TYR A 49 -6.46 -9.10 5.88
C TYR A 49 -6.51 -8.59 7.31
N ALA A 50 -6.22 -7.29 7.50
CA ALA A 50 -6.23 -6.60 8.78
C ALA A 50 -5.28 -7.20 9.83
N GLY A 51 -4.13 -7.68 9.38
CA GLY A 51 -3.10 -8.19 10.28
C GLY A 51 -3.38 -9.57 10.87
N LYS A 52 -4.30 -10.36 10.30
CA LYS A 52 -4.62 -11.71 10.79
C LYS A 52 -3.43 -12.67 10.80
N ILE A 53 -2.54 -12.56 9.80
CA ILE A 53 -1.29 -13.34 9.72
C ILE A 53 -0.09 -12.43 9.97
N ALA A 54 -0.07 -11.24 9.35
CA ALA A 54 1.04 -10.30 9.44
C ALA A 54 0.52 -8.86 9.51
N LYS A 55 1.03 -8.08 10.46
CA LYS A 55 0.76 -6.65 10.58
C LYS A 55 1.45 -5.86 9.47
N VAL A 56 1.18 -4.53 9.39
CA VAL A 56 1.72 -3.67 8.33
C VAL A 56 3.26 -3.64 8.25
N HIS A 57 3.95 -3.82 9.37
CA HIS A 57 5.43 -3.88 9.44
C HIS A 57 5.99 -5.31 9.34
N GLU A 58 5.16 -6.32 9.10
CA GLU A 58 5.54 -7.73 9.13
C GLU A 58 5.24 -8.43 7.81
N THR A 59 4.54 -7.77 6.88
CA THR A 59 4.02 -8.43 5.68
C THR A 59 5.13 -8.84 4.70
N LEU A 60 6.19 -8.03 4.57
CA LEU A 60 7.36 -8.38 3.75
C LEU A 60 8.00 -9.68 4.23
N GLU A 61 8.28 -9.78 5.53
CA GLU A 61 8.87 -10.99 6.13
C GLU A 61 7.91 -12.18 6.11
N ALA A 62 6.62 -11.94 6.22
CA ALA A 62 5.63 -13.01 6.14
C ALA A 62 5.61 -13.65 4.75
N VAL A 63 5.77 -12.87 3.69
CA VAL A 63 5.93 -13.40 2.32
C VAL A 63 7.30 -14.06 2.15
N GLU A 64 8.37 -13.44 2.62
CA GLU A 64 9.73 -14.00 2.58
C GLU A 64 9.79 -15.41 3.18
N LYS A 65 9.18 -15.60 4.34
CA LYS A 65 9.17 -16.87 5.09
C LYS A 65 8.06 -17.82 4.66
N GLY A 66 7.23 -17.45 3.70
CA GLY A 66 6.11 -18.26 3.22
C GLY A 66 4.97 -18.42 4.23
N LEU A 67 4.83 -17.54 5.22
CA LEU A 67 3.64 -17.43 6.07
C LEU A 67 2.46 -16.89 5.26
N LEU A 68 2.73 -16.01 4.32
CA LEU A 68 1.85 -15.61 3.23
C LEU A 68 2.47 -16.08 1.91
N ASP A 69 1.65 -16.62 1.02
CA ASP A 69 2.04 -16.98 -0.34
C ASP A 69 2.02 -15.74 -1.24
N ILE A 70 1.00 -14.89 -1.09
CA ILE A 70 0.87 -13.58 -1.74
C ILE A 70 0.57 -12.55 -0.66
N GLY A 71 1.37 -11.50 -0.62
CA GLY A 71 1.18 -10.38 0.31
C GLY A 71 1.16 -9.03 -0.40
N SER A 72 0.35 -8.10 0.12
CA SER A 72 0.33 -6.73 -0.34
C SER A 72 0.59 -5.77 0.82
N TYR A 73 1.52 -4.85 0.61
CA TYR A 73 2.01 -3.95 1.67
C TYR A 73 2.55 -2.64 1.10
N CYS A 74 2.54 -1.59 1.94
CA CYS A 74 3.22 -0.33 1.61
C CYS A 74 4.73 -0.49 1.87
N VAL A 75 5.55 -0.18 0.86
CA VAL A 75 7.01 -0.11 1.02
C VAL A 75 7.42 1.00 2.01
N CYS A 76 6.52 1.93 2.31
CA CYS A 76 6.71 3.00 3.27
C CYS A 76 6.95 2.51 4.71
N PHE A 77 6.49 1.32 5.06
CA PHE A 77 6.74 0.69 6.36
C PHE A 77 8.04 -0.13 6.41
N GLU A 78 8.70 -0.29 5.27
CA GLU A 78 9.95 -1.04 5.10
C GLU A 78 11.09 -0.14 4.62
N THR A 79 11.11 1.13 5.01
CA THR A 79 12.05 2.14 4.50
C THR A 79 13.51 1.71 4.67
N ALA A 80 13.87 1.08 5.80
CA ALA A 80 15.24 0.62 6.03
C ALA A 80 15.68 -0.51 5.07
N LYS A 81 14.75 -1.40 4.69
CA LYS A 81 15.01 -2.54 3.82
C LYS A 81 14.79 -2.20 2.34
N LEU A 82 13.79 -1.39 2.06
CA LEU A 82 13.33 -1.03 0.73
C LEU A 82 13.50 0.47 0.43
N LEU A 83 14.59 1.07 0.92
CA LEU A 83 14.87 2.49 0.69
C LEU A 83 14.79 2.89 -0.78
N PRO A 84 15.38 2.13 -1.75
CA PRO A 84 15.29 2.48 -3.15
C PRO A 84 13.86 2.47 -3.72
N TRP A 85 12.93 1.73 -3.11
CA TRP A 85 11.52 1.72 -3.51
C TRP A 85 10.72 2.93 -3.03
N ASN A 86 11.28 3.70 -2.09
CA ASN A 86 10.64 4.87 -1.47
C ASN A 86 11.08 6.21 -2.11
N PHE A 87 11.72 6.18 -3.28
CA PHE A 87 12.35 7.37 -3.87
C PHE A 87 11.36 8.53 -4.10
N ASP A 88 10.12 8.25 -4.44
CA ASP A 88 9.10 9.28 -4.71
C ASP A 88 8.67 10.05 -3.45
N TYR A 89 8.78 9.47 -2.26
CA TYR A 89 8.60 10.23 -1.01
C TYR A 89 9.68 11.29 -0.79
N PHE A 90 10.86 11.12 -1.40
CA PHE A 90 11.96 12.09 -1.30
C PHE A 90 11.90 13.18 -2.38
N VAL A 91 10.96 13.09 -3.32
CA VAL A 91 10.68 14.09 -4.36
C VAL A 91 9.19 14.42 -4.40
N PRO A 92 8.64 15.02 -3.31
CA PRO A 92 7.24 15.42 -3.30
C PRO A 92 6.96 16.50 -4.36
N PHE A 93 5.68 16.81 -4.57
CA PHE A 93 5.19 17.83 -5.51
C PHE A 93 5.37 17.50 -7.00
N THR A 94 5.48 16.21 -7.35
CA THR A 94 5.64 15.79 -8.75
C THR A 94 4.33 15.71 -9.51
N THR A 95 3.38 14.91 -9.01
CA THR A 95 2.04 14.79 -9.60
C THR A 95 1.01 14.43 -8.53
N THR A 96 -0.19 14.98 -8.67
CA THR A 96 -1.35 14.67 -7.81
C THR A 96 -2.19 13.51 -8.38
N ASN A 97 -1.85 13.02 -9.57
CA ASN A 97 -2.58 11.96 -10.25
C ASN A 97 -1.89 10.61 -10.02
N LEU A 98 -2.59 9.68 -9.37
CA LEU A 98 -2.06 8.36 -9.05
C LEU A 98 -1.75 7.52 -10.29
N GLU A 99 -2.58 7.57 -11.32
CA GLU A 99 -2.35 6.82 -12.57
C GLU A 99 -1.07 7.29 -13.26
N THR A 100 -0.81 8.62 -13.25
CA THR A 100 0.42 9.20 -13.79
C THR A 100 1.64 8.78 -12.97
N ASN A 101 1.58 8.86 -11.62
CA ASN A 101 2.66 8.44 -10.75
C ASN A 101 2.96 6.94 -10.94
N TRP A 102 1.93 6.11 -10.97
CA TRP A 102 2.03 4.67 -11.22
C TRP A 102 2.70 4.37 -12.58
N ALA A 103 2.29 5.03 -13.65
CA ALA A 103 2.87 4.83 -14.98
C ALA A 103 4.35 5.24 -15.04
N VAL A 104 4.71 6.35 -14.41
CA VAL A 104 6.10 6.81 -14.30
C VAL A 104 6.93 5.81 -13.50
N LYS A 105 6.41 5.34 -12.38
CA LYS A 105 7.13 4.36 -11.54
C LYS A 105 7.35 3.04 -12.26
N HIS A 106 6.40 2.56 -13.05
CA HIS A 106 6.60 1.39 -13.92
C HIS A 106 7.74 1.60 -14.94
N LYS A 107 7.83 2.78 -15.55
CA LYS A 107 8.97 3.10 -16.45
C LYS A 107 10.30 3.05 -15.70
N ILE A 108 10.35 3.57 -14.48
CA ILE A 108 11.54 3.53 -13.64
C ILE A 108 11.91 2.08 -13.29
N LEU A 109 10.94 1.25 -12.87
CA LEU A 109 11.19 -0.16 -12.58
C LEU A 109 11.71 -0.94 -13.81
N ASN A 110 11.25 -0.58 -15.01
CA ASN A 110 11.73 -1.17 -16.26
C ASN A 110 13.15 -0.71 -16.63
N GLN A 111 13.52 0.53 -16.29
CA GLN A 111 14.87 1.05 -16.51
C GLN A 111 15.89 0.56 -15.46
N PHE A 112 15.42 0.26 -14.26
CA PHE A 112 16.22 -0.20 -13.12
C PHE A 112 15.70 -1.56 -12.60
N PRO A 113 15.91 -2.65 -13.38
CA PRO A 113 15.40 -3.98 -13.04
C PRO A 113 15.97 -4.52 -11.72
N GLU A 114 17.09 -3.98 -11.25
CA GLU A 114 17.67 -4.29 -9.94
C GLU A 114 16.71 -3.99 -8.78
N LEU A 115 15.75 -3.07 -8.94
CA LEU A 115 14.75 -2.77 -7.92
C LEU A 115 13.81 -3.96 -7.68
N THR A 116 13.29 -4.54 -8.76
CA THR A 116 12.45 -5.75 -8.64
C THR A 116 13.27 -6.99 -8.29
N LYS A 117 14.47 -7.11 -8.86
CA LYS A 117 15.40 -8.21 -8.58
C LYS A 117 15.84 -8.24 -7.11
N MET A 118 15.97 -7.10 -6.46
CA MET A 118 16.28 -6.99 -5.03
C MET A 118 15.27 -7.75 -4.16
N LEU A 119 13.98 -7.75 -4.52
CA LEU A 119 12.95 -8.50 -3.80
C LEU A 119 13.16 -10.01 -3.92
N GLU A 120 13.60 -10.49 -5.09
CA GLU A 120 13.90 -11.89 -5.34
C GLU A 120 15.18 -12.33 -4.62
N ASP A 121 16.25 -11.55 -4.74
CA ASP A 121 17.58 -11.90 -4.23
C ASP A 121 17.68 -11.82 -2.70
N LYS A 122 17.01 -10.85 -2.07
CA LYS A 122 17.15 -10.57 -0.65
C LYS A 122 15.95 -11.02 0.20
N TYR A 123 14.76 -11.08 -0.39
CA TYR A 123 13.52 -11.28 0.35
C TYR A 123 12.66 -12.44 -0.17
N ASN A 124 13.22 -13.30 -1.01
CA ASN A 124 12.58 -14.54 -1.50
C ASN A 124 11.16 -14.31 -2.03
N GLN A 125 10.94 -13.21 -2.74
CA GLN A 125 9.62 -12.88 -3.27
C GLN A 125 9.70 -12.13 -4.59
N LYS A 126 8.72 -12.37 -5.48
CA LYS A 126 8.62 -11.74 -6.78
C LYS A 126 7.58 -10.63 -6.76
N PHE A 127 7.95 -9.47 -7.27
CA PHE A 127 7.02 -8.37 -7.54
C PHE A 127 6.00 -8.78 -8.63
N ILE A 128 4.71 -8.60 -8.35
CA ILE A 128 3.63 -8.96 -9.29
C ILE A 128 2.65 -7.83 -9.57
N ALA A 129 2.52 -6.84 -8.69
CA ALA A 129 1.64 -5.69 -8.90
C ALA A 129 2.05 -4.50 -8.04
N MET A 130 1.69 -3.29 -8.48
CA MET A 130 1.91 -2.04 -7.77
C MET A 130 0.64 -1.19 -7.76
N GLN A 131 0.33 -0.64 -6.61
CA GLN A 131 -0.81 0.24 -6.39
C GLN A 131 -0.35 1.42 -5.53
N GLY A 132 -1.29 2.28 -5.11
CA GLY A 132 -0.90 3.42 -4.30
C GLY A 132 -2.06 4.19 -3.72
N PHE A 133 -1.74 5.39 -3.32
CA PHE A 133 -2.63 6.33 -2.68
C PHE A 133 -2.69 7.62 -3.50
N ASP A 134 -3.86 8.27 -3.46
CA ASP A 134 -4.15 9.56 -4.06
C ASP A 134 -3.33 10.71 -3.42
N ASP A 135 -3.52 11.94 -3.87
CA ASP A 135 -2.73 13.10 -3.50
C ASP A 135 -2.72 13.37 -1.98
N TYR A 136 -1.55 13.41 -1.38
CA TYR A 136 -1.41 13.69 0.04
C TYR A 136 -1.68 15.16 0.36
N GLY A 137 -2.48 15.37 1.41
CA GLY A 137 -2.75 16.67 2.01
C GLY A 137 -2.57 16.62 3.53
N ILE A 138 -3.12 17.62 4.23
CA ILE A 138 -3.05 17.73 5.68
C ILE A 138 -4.43 17.99 6.28
N GLY A 139 -4.82 17.15 7.24
CA GLY A 139 -5.96 17.38 8.12
C GLY A 139 -5.51 17.87 9.49
N THR A 140 -6.20 18.85 10.08
CA THR A 140 -5.85 19.39 11.39
C THR A 140 -7.07 19.56 12.30
N VAL A 141 -6.83 19.48 13.61
CA VAL A 141 -7.86 19.67 14.65
C VAL A 141 -8.29 21.13 14.73
N LYS A 142 -7.39 22.07 14.46
CA LYS A 142 -7.67 23.51 14.44
C LYS A 142 -7.45 24.09 13.05
N GLN A 143 -8.26 25.05 12.68
CA GLN A 143 -8.09 25.80 11.44
C GLN A 143 -6.77 26.58 11.47
N TRP A 144 -6.13 26.70 10.32
CA TRP A 144 -4.92 27.48 10.09
C TRP A 144 -4.93 28.11 8.70
N GLN A 145 -4.24 29.23 8.54
CA GLN A 145 -4.16 29.97 7.27
C GLN A 145 -2.74 29.99 6.71
N LYS A 146 -1.74 30.05 7.58
CA LYS A 146 -0.33 30.12 7.20
C LYS A 146 0.41 28.92 7.76
N ALA A 147 1.36 28.39 7.03
CA ALA A 147 2.20 27.24 7.44
C ALA A 147 2.90 27.49 8.80
N SER A 148 3.26 28.74 9.08
CA SER A 148 3.89 29.13 10.36
C SER A 148 3.03 28.83 11.60
N GLU A 149 1.71 28.75 11.45
CA GLU A 149 0.78 28.43 12.54
C GLU A 149 0.84 26.93 12.94
N LEU A 150 1.44 26.11 12.10
CA LEU A 150 1.68 24.69 12.39
C LEU A 150 2.99 24.45 13.15
N LYS A 151 3.78 25.51 13.40
CA LYS A 151 5.03 25.39 14.16
C LYS A 151 4.77 24.83 15.56
N GLY A 152 5.47 23.74 15.91
CA GLY A 152 5.32 23.05 17.20
C GLY A 152 4.08 22.18 17.33
N VAL A 153 3.18 22.16 16.33
CA VAL A 153 2.02 21.26 16.31
C VAL A 153 2.49 19.83 16.03
N LYS A 154 2.04 18.88 16.83
CA LYS A 154 2.29 17.45 16.57
C LYS A 154 1.43 16.98 15.41
N VAL A 155 2.06 16.49 14.34
CA VAL A 155 1.41 16.02 13.12
C VAL A 155 1.83 14.59 12.81
N ILE A 156 0.84 13.73 12.62
CA ILE A 156 1.04 12.33 12.25
C ILE A 156 1.48 12.23 10.80
N ALA A 157 2.44 11.35 10.56
CA ALA A 157 2.79 10.85 9.24
C ALA A 157 3.28 9.41 9.36
N ALA A 158 3.44 8.71 8.24
CA ALA A 158 3.86 7.32 8.21
C ALA A 158 5.16 7.16 7.41
N GLY A 159 6.19 6.56 8.05
CA GLY A 159 7.42 6.20 7.36
C GLY A 159 8.14 7.40 6.69
N PRO A 160 8.43 7.30 5.39
CA PRO A 160 9.30 8.25 4.70
C PRO A 160 8.69 9.65 4.46
N ASN A 161 7.42 9.86 4.73
CA ASN A 161 6.83 11.21 4.66
C ASN A 161 6.88 11.98 6.00
N LEU A 162 7.49 11.43 7.04
CA LEU A 162 7.77 12.15 8.28
C LEU A 162 8.57 13.45 8.07
N PRO A 163 9.59 13.51 7.19
CA PRO A 163 10.29 14.77 6.89
C PRO A 163 9.39 15.88 6.36
N TRP A 164 8.27 15.56 5.67
CA TRP A 164 7.33 16.57 5.17
C TRP A 164 6.70 17.39 6.31
N VAL A 165 6.47 16.76 7.46
CA VAL A 165 5.95 17.43 8.67
C VAL A 165 6.87 18.56 9.11
N SER A 166 8.17 18.34 9.03
CA SER A 166 9.18 19.32 9.46
C SER A 166 9.23 20.57 8.56
N LEU A 167 8.71 20.49 7.31
CA LEU A 167 8.62 21.64 6.41
C LEU A 167 7.74 22.77 6.98
N PHE A 168 6.79 22.43 7.84
CA PHE A 168 5.91 23.38 8.51
C PHE A 168 6.44 23.81 9.91
N GLY A 169 7.60 23.31 10.32
CA GLY A 169 8.09 23.46 11.69
C GLY A 169 7.27 22.66 12.71
N SER A 170 6.46 21.73 12.25
CA SER A 170 5.67 20.81 13.07
C SER A 170 6.53 19.71 13.68
N ILE A 171 6.00 19.05 14.70
CA ILE A 171 6.66 17.90 15.36
C ILE A 171 6.11 16.61 14.75
N PRO A 172 6.93 15.78 14.10
CA PRO A 172 6.48 14.53 13.49
C PRO A 172 6.11 13.48 14.55
N VAL A 173 4.98 12.81 14.32
CA VAL A 173 4.50 11.68 15.12
C VAL A 173 4.31 10.49 14.19
N THR A 174 5.02 9.39 14.45
CA THR A 174 4.87 8.16 13.66
C THR A 174 3.60 7.43 14.06
N SER A 175 2.78 7.07 13.07
CA SER A 175 1.60 6.22 13.26
C SER A 175 1.26 5.44 11.99
N THR A 176 0.27 4.56 12.08
CA THR A 176 -0.23 3.74 10.96
C THR A 176 -1.73 3.94 10.78
N LEU A 177 -2.28 3.68 9.59
CA LEU A 177 -3.71 3.86 9.31
C LEU A 177 -4.63 3.29 10.39
N PRO A 178 -4.42 2.07 10.93
CA PRO A 178 -5.30 1.52 11.97
C PRO A 178 -5.27 2.28 13.31
N THR A 179 -4.22 3.02 13.60
CA THR A 179 -4.02 3.71 14.90
C THR A 179 -4.20 5.21 14.85
N MET A 180 -4.07 5.83 13.68
CA MET A 180 -4.11 7.30 13.49
C MET A 180 -5.38 7.95 14.04
N TYR A 181 -6.54 7.30 13.90
CA TYR A 181 -7.80 7.85 14.43
C TYR A 181 -7.73 8.03 15.95
N ASN A 182 -7.26 7.01 16.66
CA ASN A 182 -7.14 7.06 18.13
C ASN A 182 -6.07 8.07 18.56
N ASP A 183 -4.97 8.19 17.84
CA ASP A 183 -3.92 9.17 18.14
C ASP A 183 -4.43 10.61 18.01
N LEU A 184 -5.28 10.88 17.03
CA LEU A 184 -5.98 12.17 16.90
C LEU A 184 -7.02 12.36 18.01
N ALA A 185 -7.87 11.36 18.26
CA ALA A 185 -8.94 11.41 19.24
C ALA A 185 -8.42 11.63 20.67
N THR A 186 -7.31 10.99 21.03
CA THR A 186 -6.69 11.10 22.37
C THR A 186 -5.75 12.30 22.48
N GLY A 187 -5.52 13.05 21.39
CA GLY A 187 -4.69 14.23 21.38
C GLY A 187 -3.18 13.96 21.39
N VAL A 188 -2.75 12.75 21.07
CA VAL A 188 -1.33 12.42 20.83
C VAL A 188 -0.78 13.31 19.71
N ALA A 189 -1.62 13.59 18.70
CA ALA A 189 -1.33 14.56 17.65
C ALA A 189 -2.54 15.50 17.39
N LYS A 190 -2.29 16.62 16.71
CA LYS A 190 -3.28 17.62 16.35
C LYS A 190 -3.38 17.83 14.84
N GLY A 191 -2.73 17.01 14.07
CA GLY A 191 -2.80 16.97 12.60
C GLY A 191 -2.32 15.65 12.06
N VAL A 192 -2.60 15.42 10.78
CA VAL A 192 -2.22 14.21 10.04
C VAL A 192 -1.93 14.56 8.59
N ILE A 193 -0.78 14.13 8.08
CA ILE A 193 -0.50 14.10 6.64
C ILE A 193 -0.98 12.76 6.12
N ILE A 194 -1.95 12.81 5.22
CA ILE A 194 -2.62 11.61 4.70
C ILE A 194 -3.24 11.92 3.32
N PHE A 195 -3.69 10.92 2.63
CA PHE A 195 -4.41 11.03 1.38
C PHE A 195 -5.93 11.19 1.61
N PRO A 196 -6.66 11.87 0.69
CA PRO A 196 -8.08 12.22 0.86
C PRO A 196 -8.98 11.02 1.14
N SER A 197 -8.76 9.90 0.45
CA SER A 197 -9.57 8.69 0.62
C SER A 197 -9.49 8.08 2.03
N ALA A 198 -8.39 8.30 2.76
CA ALA A 198 -8.32 7.93 4.17
C ALA A 198 -8.94 9.01 5.08
N HIS A 199 -8.71 10.28 4.78
CA HIS A 199 -9.22 11.39 5.58
C HIS A 199 -10.76 11.46 5.57
N ALA A 200 -11.36 11.53 4.39
CA ALA A 200 -12.80 11.64 4.19
C ALA A 200 -13.53 10.29 4.04
N GLY A 201 -12.78 9.23 3.78
CA GLY A 201 -13.33 7.88 3.56
C GLY A 201 -13.51 7.07 4.83
N GLY A 202 -13.33 5.78 4.72
CA GLY A 202 -13.68 4.82 5.76
C GLY A 202 -12.84 4.86 7.04
N PHE A 203 -11.70 5.55 7.06
CA PHE A 203 -10.94 5.80 8.30
C PHE A 203 -11.44 7.01 9.07
N LYS A 204 -12.26 7.87 8.42
CA LYS A 204 -13.00 8.98 9.05
C LYS A 204 -12.14 9.95 9.87
N PHE A 205 -10.91 10.20 9.43
CA PHE A 205 -10.03 11.12 10.17
C PHE A 205 -10.59 12.54 10.24
N TYR A 206 -11.50 12.92 9.31
CA TYR A 206 -12.21 14.19 9.33
C TYR A 206 -13.01 14.42 10.63
N GLU A 207 -13.46 13.38 11.31
CA GLU A 207 -14.19 13.50 12.58
C GLU A 207 -13.29 14.10 13.67
N GLN A 208 -12.00 13.81 13.64
CA GLN A 208 -11.02 14.27 14.64
C GLN A 208 -10.16 15.45 14.14
N ALA A 209 -9.94 15.54 12.83
CA ALA A 209 -9.12 16.57 12.18
C ALA A 209 -9.89 17.17 10.98
N PRO A 210 -10.98 17.96 11.27
CA PRO A 210 -11.92 18.38 10.23
C PRO A 210 -11.39 19.42 9.25
N TYR A 211 -10.32 20.13 9.57
CA TYR A 211 -9.77 21.18 8.73
C TYR A 211 -8.77 20.60 7.73
N TRP A 212 -9.26 20.30 6.53
CA TRP A 212 -8.47 19.73 5.44
C TRP A 212 -7.87 20.81 4.55
N LYS A 213 -6.59 20.66 4.19
CA LYS A 213 -5.95 21.45 3.15
C LYS A 213 -5.26 20.55 2.12
N VAL A 214 -5.54 20.83 0.87
CA VAL A 214 -4.80 20.28 -0.27
C VAL A 214 -3.45 20.98 -0.33
N ILE A 215 -2.39 20.22 -0.24
CA ILE A 215 -1.01 20.71 -0.30
C ILE A 215 -0.37 20.36 -1.66
N GLY A 216 -0.82 19.24 -2.26
CA GLY A 216 -0.24 18.74 -3.49
C GLY A 216 1.11 18.05 -3.27
N PHE A 217 1.31 17.39 -2.14
CA PHE A 217 2.52 16.60 -1.89
C PHE A 217 2.75 15.56 -2.97
N GLY A 218 1.69 15.05 -3.55
CA GLY A 218 1.67 14.10 -4.64
C GLY A 218 0.96 12.81 -4.31
N ALA A 219 0.52 12.12 -5.36
CA ALA A 219 0.08 10.74 -5.30
C ALA A 219 1.28 9.80 -5.25
N MET A 220 1.16 8.67 -4.54
CA MET A 220 2.28 7.77 -4.28
C MET A 220 1.93 6.33 -4.62
N ALA A 221 2.54 5.77 -5.66
CA ALA A 221 2.44 4.36 -6.03
C ALA A 221 3.36 3.50 -5.13
N GLN A 222 3.01 3.36 -3.88
CA GLN A 222 3.86 2.84 -2.80
C GLN A 222 3.39 1.54 -2.19
N THR A 223 2.29 0.99 -2.65
CA THR A 223 1.88 -0.37 -2.25
C THR A 223 2.27 -1.35 -3.34
N ILE A 224 2.88 -2.46 -2.94
CA ILE A 224 3.25 -3.53 -3.85
C ILE A 224 2.62 -4.85 -3.40
N THR A 225 2.41 -5.71 -4.36
CA THR A 225 1.98 -7.09 -4.14
C THR A 225 3.08 -8.02 -4.63
N THR A 226 3.43 -8.98 -3.80
CA THR A 226 4.50 -9.95 -4.07
C THR A 226 4.02 -11.36 -3.85
N ILE A 227 4.65 -12.31 -4.51
CA ILE A 227 4.45 -13.75 -4.31
C ILE A 227 5.76 -14.38 -3.82
N ASN A 228 5.67 -15.27 -2.84
CA ASN A 228 6.80 -16.05 -2.34
C ASN A 228 7.39 -16.91 -3.47
N LEU A 229 8.72 -16.90 -3.64
CA LEU A 229 9.38 -17.61 -4.73
C LEU A 229 9.27 -19.14 -4.62
N ASP A 230 9.28 -19.69 -3.41
CA ASP A 230 9.14 -21.14 -3.23
C ASP A 230 7.71 -21.59 -3.55
N THR A 231 6.71 -20.79 -3.21
CA THR A 231 5.33 -21.00 -3.65
C THR A 231 5.25 -20.97 -5.16
N LEU A 232 5.81 -19.94 -5.81
CA LEU A 232 5.76 -19.77 -7.26
C LEU A 232 6.39 -20.98 -7.99
N LYS A 233 7.52 -21.50 -7.47
CA LYS A 233 8.20 -22.68 -8.03
C LYS A 233 7.40 -23.97 -7.91
N LYS A 234 6.53 -24.10 -6.91
CA LYS A 234 5.68 -25.28 -6.68
C LYS A 234 4.41 -25.28 -7.52
N LEU A 235 4.01 -24.14 -8.05
CA LEU A 235 2.80 -24.02 -8.86
C LEU A 235 3.04 -24.54 -10.28
N PRO A 236 2.05 -25.21 -10.89
CA PRO A 236 2.08 -25.51 -12.32
C PRO A 236 2.24 -24.23 -13.15
N PRO A 237 2.98 -24.25 -14.27
CA PRO A 237 3.23 -23.06 -15.09
C PRO A 237 1.96 -22.34 -15.52
N GLU A 238 0.88 -23.07 -15.86
CA GLU A 238 -0.41 -22.51 -16.22
C GLU A 238 -1.10 -21.79 -15.07
N VAL A 239 -1.00 -22.30 -13.84
CA VAL A 239 -1.55 -21.66 -12.64
C VAL A 239 -0.74 -20.39 -12.31
N ALA A 240 0.59 -20.49 -12.35
CA ALA A 240 1.47 -19.35 -12.16
C ALA A 240 1.20 -18.23 -13.18
N LYS A 241 1.01 -18.58 -14.45
CA LYS A 241 0.65 -17.64 -15.52
C LYS A 241 -0.65 -16.89 -15.21
N ILE A 242 -1.70 -17.61 -14.82
CA ILE A 242 -3.00 -17.01 -14.46
C ILE A 242 -2.83 -16.03 -13.29
N ILE A 243 -2.08 -16.40 -12.26
CA ILE A 243 -1.81 -15.50 -11.11
C ILE A 243 -1.13 -14.22 -11.58
N MET A 244 -0.13 -14.30 -12.44
CA MET A 244 0.59 -13.14 -12.96
C MET A 244 -0.29 -12.24 -13.84
N GLU A 245 -1.18 -12.82 -14.64
CA GLU A 245 -2.13 -12.08 -15.47
C GLU A 245 -3.18 -11.37 -14.60
N GLU A 246 -3.74 -12.06 -13.62
CA GLU A 246 -4.71 -11.48 -12.70
C GLU A 246 -4.09 -10.43 -11.75
N ALA A 247 -2.81 -10.55 -11.42
CA ALA A 247 -2.10 -9.50 -10.72
C ALA A 247 -2.08 -8.19 -11.51
N LYS A 248 -1.90 -8.23 -12.85
CA LYS A 248 -1.95 -7.05 -13.71
C LYS A 248 -3.37 -6.45 -13.79
N ASN A 249 -4.40 -7.31 -13.86
CA ASN A 249 -5.79 -6.86 -13.87
C ASN A 249 -6.17 -6.19 -12.54
N TYR A 250 -5.78 -6.80 -11.44
CA TYR A 250 -5.95 -6.30 -10.09
C TYR A 250 -5.23 -4.95 -9.90
N GLU A 251 -4.01 -4.83 -10.36
CA GLU A 251 -3.21 -3.60 -10.28
C GLU A 251 -3.95 -2.41 -10.91
N LYS A 252 -4.43 -2.59 -12.15
CA LYS A 252 -5.20 -1.55 -12.87
C LYS A 252 -6.49 -1.17 -12.14
N ALA A 253 -7.22 -2.17 -11.64
CA ALA A 253 -8.46 -1.95 -10.89
C ALA A 253 -8.21 -1.18 -9.59
N ALA A 254 -7.16 -1.55 -8.86
CA ALA A 254 -6.80 -0.91 -7.59
C ALA A 254 -6.30 0.53 -7.77
N VAL A 255 -5.51 0.81 -8.81
CA VAL A 255 -5.03 2.16 -9.12
C VAL A 255 -6.20 3.06 -9.52
N LYS A 256 -7.12 2.57 -10.37
CA LYS A 256 -8.32 3.32 -10.76
C LYS A 256 -9.22 3.60 -9.56
N ASP A 257 -9.48 2.61 -8.72
CA ASP A 257 -10.27 2.77 -7.49
C ASP A 257 -9.59 3.78 -6.53
N GLY A 258 -8.28 3.68 -6.34
CA GLY A 258 -7.51 4.60 -5.50
C GLY A 258 -7.54 6.05 -5.99
N GLN A 259 -7.54 6.28 -7.30
CA GLN A 259 -7.65 7.62 -7.89
C GLN A 259 -9.06 8.22 -7.76
N GLN A 260 -10.11 7.39 -7.70
CA GLN A 260 -11.51 7.81 -7.69
C GLN A 260 -12.09 8.03 -6.29
N ARG A 261 -11.41 7.62 -5.25
CA ARG A 261 -11.84 7.78 -3.84
C ARG A 261 -11.54 9.17 -3.29
#